data_3d2113ebab3e51fa3dd284275657bc7e
#
_entry.id   3d2113ebab3e51fa3dd284275657bc7e
#
_cell.length_a   1.000
_cell.length_b   1.000
_cell.length_c   1.000
_cell.angle_alpha   90.00
_cell.angle_beta   90.00
_cell.angle_gamma   90.00
#
_symmetry.space_group_name_H-M   'P 1'
#
loop_
_entity.id
_entity.type
_entity.pdbx_description
1 polymer ?
#
loop_
_entity_poly.entity_id
_entity_poly.type
_entity_poly.pdbx_seq_one_letter_code
_entity_poly.pdbx_strand_id
1 'polypeptide(L)'
;MFSFVRKTLPFIIAGGMLVASQSLMAKEITIGVSFQEMNNDYFVTMKESLEKAANDIGAKVYIADAHHDVSKQISDVEDMLQKKVDILLINPTDSVGVQSAVISAHKAGAVVVAIDAQAEGPLDSFVGSENYDAGVQAGEYLAKSLGGKGKVAILDGIPVVPILERVRGFEDAMKKYPDIKIVTKQNGKQERDTALTVTENMLQSVPDLAGIFSVNDIGALGALAAIESNGAQVKLVSVDGQPEAIKEILKPNSPFIATSAQFPRDQMRIALGIALARYWGANIPKTIPVKVKLIDRNNATGFSW
;
A
#
# COMPACT_ATOMS: atom_id res chain seq x y z
N MET A 1 101.85 -16.91 15.19
CA MET A 1 100.83 -17.08 16.23
C MET A 1 99.63 -16.32 15.76
N PHE A 2 98.71 -16.96 14.97
CA PHE A 2 97.58 -16.32 14.33
C PHE A 2 96.34 -16.68 15.09
N SER A 3 95.61 -15.63 15.59
CA SER A 3 94.31 -15.73 16.28
C SER A 3 93.18 -15.60 15.28
N PHE A 4 92.33 -16.64 15.15
CA PHE A 4 91.11 -16.63 14.34
C PHE A 4 89.97 -16.11 15.16
N VAL A 5 89.44 -14.94 14.75
CA VAL A 5 88.19 -14.38 15.28
C VAL A 5 87.00 -14.88 14.44
N ARG A 6 86.21 -15.76 15.02
CA ARG A 6 84.89 -16.17 14.45
C ARG A 6 83.86 -15.08 14.64
N LYS A 7 83.40 -14.48 13.54
CA LYS A 7 82.24 -13.63 13.51
C LYS A 7 81.00 -14.51 13.45
N THR A 8 80.18 -14.47 14.49
CA THR A 8 78.80 -15.03 14.47
C THR A 8 77.84 -14.03 13.90
N LEU A 9 77.15 -14.38 12.82
CA LEU A 9 76.04 -13.65 12.24
C LEU A 9 74.74 -13.92 13.06
N PRO A 10 73.95 -12.93 13.44
CA PRO A 10 72.61 -13.18 14.02
C PRO A 10 71.62 -13.50 12.93
N PHE A 11 70.94 -14.62 13.04
CA PHE A 11 69.74 -14.98 12.25
C PHE A 11 68.61 -14.14 12.71
N ILE A 12 68.11 -13.19 11.83
CA ILE A 12 66.88 -12.45 12.03
C ILE A 12 65.72 -13.35 11.50
N ILE A 13 64.96 -13.96 12.42
CA ILE A 13 63.73 -14.63 12.13
C ILE A 13 62.67 -13.54 11.88
N ALA A 14 62.41 -13.24 10.62
CA ALA A 14 61.25 -12.42 10.21
C ALA A 14 59.98 -13.24 10.42
N GLY A 15 59.36 -13.09 11.61
CA GLY A 15 58.04 -13.61 11.88
C GLY A 15 56.98 -12.85 11.03
N GLY A 16 56.59 -13.46 9.92
CA GLY A 16 55.48 -12.96 9.12
C GLY A 16 54.19 -13.08 9.94
N MET A 17 53.66 -11.96 10.44
CA MET A 17 52.26 -11.90 10.92
C MET A 17 51.36 -12.08 9.71
N LEU A 18 50.78 -13.27 9.55
CA LEU A 18 49.59 -13.49 8.74
C LEU A 18 48.45 -12.78 9.45
N VAL A 19 48.14 -11.54 9.04
CA VAL A 19 46.89 -10.88 9.36
C VAL A 19 45.84 -11.63 8.56
N ALA A 20 45.17 -12.58 9.20
CA ALA A 20 43.96 -13.19 8.66
C ALA A 20 42.89 -12.07 8.57
N SER A 21 42.72 -11.50 7.38
CA SER A 21 41.61 -10.66 7.06
C SER A 21 40.35 -11.50 7.15
N GLN A 22 39.75 -11.57 8.33
CA GLN A 22 38.38 -12.04 8.46
C GLN A 22 37.54 -11.00 7.71
N SER A 23 37.17 -11.33 6.48
CA SER A 23 36.08 -10.62 5.80
C SER A 23 34.88 -10.75 6.72
N LEU A 24 34.51 -9.66 7.43
CA LEU A 24 33.24 -9.56 8.08
C LEU A 24 32.21 -9.64 6.93
N MET A 25 31.69 -10.84 6.68
CA MET A 25 30.51 -11.00 5.85
C MET A 25 29.41 -10.16 6.53
N ALA A 26 29.01 -9.07 5.90
CA ALA A 26 27.88 -8.30 6.40
C ALA A 26 26.69 -9.26 6.58
N LYS A 27 26.05 -9.22 7.76
CA LYS A 27 24.89 -10.08 8.03
C LYS A 27 23.85 -9.81 6.96
N GLU A 28 23.37 -10.87 6.30
CA GLU A 28 22.26 -10.78 5.35
C GLU A 28 21.03 -10.26 6.06
N ILE A 29 20.46 -9.18 5.55
CA ILE A 29 19.22 -8.59 6.11
C ILE A 29 18.05 -9.47 5.72
N THR A 30 17.20 -9.80 6.68
CA THR A 30 16.02 -10.62 6.48
C THR A 30 14.75 -9.77 6.68
N ILE A 31 13.91 -9.73 5.66
CA ILE A 31 12.68 -8.92 5.62
C ILE A 31 11.48 -9.85 5.60
N GLY A 32 10.55 -9.67 6.53
CA GLY A 32 9.20 -10.24 6.48
C GLY A 32 8.22 -9.22 5.93
N VAL A 33 7.31 -9.64 5.06
CA VAL A 33 6.16 -8.83 4.68
C VAL A 33 4.88 -9.66 4.75
N SER A 34 3.87 -9.13 5.44
CA SER A 34 2.55 -9.73 5.51
C SER A 34 1.54 -8.78 4.86
N PHE A 35 0.90 -9.24 3.79
CA PHE A 35 -0.17 -8.54 3.08
C PHE A 35 -1.54 -9.02 3.55
N GLN A 36 -2.53 -8.12 3.53
CA GLN A 36 -3.92 -8.48 3.84
C GLN A 36 -4.49 -9.46 2.83
N GLU A 37 -4.09 -9.34 1.55
CA GLU A 37 -4.50 -10.19 0.42
C GLU A 37 -3.47 -10.11 -0.72
N MET A 38 -3.47 -11.11 -1.62
CA MET A 38 -2.61 -11.15 -2.81
C MET A 38 -3.38 -11.40 -4.11
N ASN A 39 -4.71 -11.32 -4.08
CA ASN A 39 -5.60 -11.41 -5.25
C ASN A 39 -5.89 -10.04 -5.89
N ASN A 40 -5.18 -8.99 -5.47
CA ASN A 40 -5.33 -7.61 -5.90
C ASN A 40 -4.00 -7.12 -6.51
N ASP A 41 -4.02 -6.65 -7.76
CA ASP A 41 -2.86 -6.16 -8.51
C ASP A 41 -2.08 -5.06 -7.76
N TYR A 42 -2.75 -4.31 -6.90
CA TYR A 42 -2.14 -3.30 -6.06
C TYR A 42 -1.07 -3.91 -5.13
N PHE A 43 -1.42 -4.98 -4.39
CA PHE A 43 -0.49 -5.65 -3.49
C PHE A 43 0.51 -6.53 -4.22
N VAL A 44 0.13 -7.10 -5.37
CA VAL A 44 1.07 -7.79 -6.27
C VAL A 44 2.17 -6.81 -6.72
N THR A 45 1.80 -5.59 -7.11
CA THR A 45 2.75 -4.54 -7.51
C THR A 45 3.66 -4.11 -6.35
N MET A 46 3.14 -4.02 -5.13
CA MET A 46 3.96 -3.77 -3.92
C MET A 46 4.97 -4.90 -3.70
N LYS A 47 4.52 -6.15 -3.77
CA LYS A 47 5.37 -7.35 -3.63
C LYS A 47 6.52 -7.34 -4.64
N GLU A 48 6.22 -7.17 -5.93
CA GLU A 48 7.24 -7.11 -7.00
C GLU A 48 8.27 -6.01 -6.76
N SER A 49 7.80 -4.84 -6.30
CA SER A 49 8.66 -3.72 -5.95
C SER A 49 9.59 -4.04 -4.79
N LEU A 50 9.08 -4.75 -3.76
CA LEU A 50 9.89 -5.20 -2.63
C LEU A 50 10.92 -6.24 -3.05
N GLU A 51 10.51 -7.28 -3.78
CA GLU A 51 11.40 -8.36 -4.23
C GLU A 51 12.56 -7.81 -5.05
N LYS A 52 12.26 -6.89 -5.98
CA LYS A 52 13.29 -6.22 -6.78
C LYS A 52 14.26 -5.43 -5.90
N ALA A 53 13.74 -4.56 -5.02
CA ALA A 53 14.58 -3.70 -4.19
C ALA A 53 15.40 -4.51 -3.16
N ALA A 54 14.83 -5.58 -2.61
CA ALA A 54 15.54 -6.48 -1.70
C ALA A 54 16.65 -7.25 -2.40
N ASN A 55 16.40 -7.73 -3.63
CA ASN A 55 17.41 -8.39 -4.44
C ASN A 55 18.59 -7.45 -4.76
N ASP A 56 18.31 -6.18 -5.08
CA ASP A 56 19.33 -5.18 -5.39
C ASP A 56 20.31 -4.93 -4.22
N ILE A 57 19.89 -5.21 -2.96
CA ILE A 57 20.71 -5.07 -1.75
C ILE A 57 21.15 -6.41 -1.15
N GLY A 58 20.84 -7.54 -1.78
CA GLY A 58 21.17 -8.88 -1.28
C GLY A 58 20.41 -9.26 -0.01
N ALA A 59 19.20 -8.74 0.21
CA ALA A 59 18.35 -9.07 1.36
C ALA A 59 17.44 -10.26 1.04
N LYS A 60 17.16 -11.09 2.06
CA LYS A 60 16.21 -12.19 1.97
C LYS A 60 14.80 -11.72 2.32
N VAL A 61 13.79 -12.16 1.56
CA VAL A 61 12.40 -11.79 1.78
C VAL A 61 11.55 -13.01 2.09
N TYR A 62 10.66 -12.89 3.10
CA TYR A 62 9.56 -13.80 3.40
C TYR A 62 8.25 -13.07 3.19
N ILE A 63 7.37 -13.61 2.36
CA ILE A 63 6.08 -13.01 1.99
C ILE A 63 4.97 -13.91 2.49
N ALA A 64 3.94 -13.31 3.09
CA ALA A 64 2.72 -13.98 3.50
C ALA A 64 1.49 -13.23 3.00
N ASP A 65 0.45 -14.01 2.68
CA ASP A 65 -0.89 -13.58 2.32
C ASP A 65 -1.85 -13.96 3.44
N ALA A 66 -2.44 -12.99 4.09
CA ALA A 66 -3.37 -13.21 5.19
C ALA A 66 -4.77 -13.66 4.75
N HIS A 67 -5.11 -13.54 3.46
CA HIS A 67 -6.45 -13.86 2.93
C HIS A 67 -7.59 -13.19 3.72
N HIS A 68 -7.41 -11.94 4.16
CA HIS A 68 -8.33 -11.19 5.03
C HIS A 68 -8.62 -11.84 6.39
N ASP A 69 -7.79 -12.79 6.84
CA ASP A 69 -7.90 -13.44 8.15
C ASP A 69 -6.87 -12.89 9.13
N VAL A 70 -7.35 -12.20 10.17
CA VAL A 70 -6.52 -11.59 11.22
C VAL A 70 -5.71 -12.65 11.97
N SER A 71 -6.32 -13.80 12.27
CA SER A 71 -5.66 -14.87 13.02
C SER A 71 -4.53 -15.47 12.20
N LYS A 72 -4.77 -15.66 10.90
CA LYS A 72 -3.72 -16.08 9.97
C LYS A 72 -2.60 -15.04 9.89
N GLN A 73 -2.94 -13.75 9.79
CA GLN A 73 -1.92 -12.70 9.73
C GLN A 73 -1.03 -12.68 10.97
N ILE A 74 -1.60 -12.87 12.17
CA ILE A 74 -0.84 -13.00 13.42
C ILE A 74 0.10 -14.21 13.36
N SER A 75 -0.40 -15.37 12.94
CA SER A 75 0.42 -16.59 12.80
C SER A 75 1.53 -16.43 11.77
N ASP A 76 1.26 -15.80 10.63
CA ASP A 76 2.26 -15.51 9.59
C ASP A 76 3.41 -14.65 10.15
N VAL A 77 3.09 -13.64 10.97
CA VAL A 77 4.11 -12.80 11.63
C VAL A 77 4.91 -13.63 12.65
N GLU A 78 4.26 -14.49 13.45
CA GLU A 78 4.95 -15.37 14.39
C GLU A 78 5.95 -16.29 13.67
N ASP A 79 5.58 -16.86 12.53
CA ASP A 79 6.47 -17.67 11.69
C ASP A 79 7.66 -16.86 11.16
N MET A 80 7.45 -15.61 10.77
CA MET A 80 8.53 -14.70 10.36
C MET A 80 9.48 -14.40 11.52
N LEU A 81 8.96 -14.22 12.75
CA LEU A 81 9.77 -13.99 13.94
C LEU A 81 10.61 -15.22 14.31
N GLN A 82 10.09 -16.45 14.12
CA GLN A 82 10.88 -17.67 14.28
C GLN A 82 12.04 -17.73 13.27
N LYS A 83 11.86 -17.19 12.06
CA LYS A 83 12.91 -17.03 11.04
C LYS A 83 13.85 -15.84 11.33
N LYS A 84 13.64 -15.12 12.44
CA LYS A 84 14.45 -14.00 12.91
C LYS A 84 14.55 -12.87 11.88
N VAL A 85 13.41 -12.45 11.32
CA VAL A 85 13.39 -11.29 10.43
C VAL A 85 13.89 -10.03 11.15
N ASP A 86 14.73 -9.25 10.47
CA ASP A 86 15.28 -8.00 10.99
C ASP A 86 14.27 -6.84 10.80
N ILE A 87 13.44 -6.95 9.77
CA ILE A 87 12.44 -5.96 9.39
C ILE A 87 11.11 -6.68 9.16
N LEU A 88 10.03 -6.14 9.72
CA LEU A 88 8.65 -6.52 9.40
C LEU A 88 7.95 -5.36 8.71
N LEU A 89 7.50 -5.59 7.47
CA LEU A 89 6.55 -4.73 6.77
C LEU A 89 5.16 -5.36 6.92
N ILE A 90 4.17 -4.62 7.41
CA ILE A 90 2.83 -5.14 7.64
C ILE A 90 1.77 -4.28 6.96
N ASN A 91 0.99 -4.88 6.05
CA ASN A 91 -0.24 -4.32 5.52
C ASN A 91 -1.42 -5.01 6.24
N PRO A 92 -2.02 -4.37 7.25
CA PRO A 92 -2.95 -5.05 8.15
C PRO A 92 -4.29 -5.37 7.48
N THR A 93 -4.80 -6.57 7.76
CA THR A 93 -6.17 -6.98 7.46
C THR A 93 -7.19 -6.25 8.35
N ASP A 94 -6.81 -5.98 9.60
CA ASP A 94 -7.54 -5.16 10.56
C ASP A 94 -6.55 -4.35 11.38
N SER A 95 -6.72 -3.03 11.40
CA SER A 95 -5.77 -2.11 12.03
C SER A 95 -5.58 -2.36 13.54
N VAL A 96 -6.62 -2.77 14.24
CA VAL A 96 -6.61 -3.08 15.68
C VAL A 96 -6.26 -4.55 15.92
N GLY A 97 -6.85 -5.44 15.15
CA GLY A 97 -6.72 -6.89 15.31
C GLY A 97 -5.29 -7.40 15.23
N VAL A 98 -4.42 -6.75 14.42
CA VAL A 98 -3.00 -7.15 14.28
C VAL A 98 -2.09 -6.62 15.39
N GLN A 99 -2.61 -5.88 16.37
CA GLN A 99 -1.81 -5.24 17.43
C GLN A 99 -0.87 -6.21 18.16
N SER A 100 -1.34 -7.43 18.44
CA SER A 100 -0.53 -8.45 19.11
C SER A 100 0.70 -8.86 18.28
N ALA A 101 0.55 -8.98 16.96
CA ALA A 101 1.64 -9.28 16.04
C ALA A 101 2.69 -8.14 16.00
N VAL A 102 2.22 -6.89 15.94
CA VAL A 102 3.08 -5.69 15.98
C VAL A 102 3.88 -5.64 17.30
N ILE A 103 3.22 -5.88 18.45
CA ILE A 103 3.87 -5.93 19.76
C ILE A 103 4.91 -7.05 19.82
N SER A 104 4.60 -8.23 19.29
CA SER A 104 5.51 -9.39 19.28
C SER A 104 6.74 -9.12 18.43
N ALA A 105 6.56 -8.53 17.24
CA ALA A 105 7.66 -8.16 16.36
C ALA A 105 8.58 -7.11 16.99
N HIS A 106 8.01 -6.07 17.58
CA HIS A 106 8.78 -5.03 18.27
C HIS A 106 9.58 -5.62 19.46
N LYS A 107 8.95 -6.49 20.28
CA LYS A 107 9.65 -7.17 21.39
C LYS A 107 10.76 -8.10 20.92
N ALA A 108 10.63 -8.70 19.75
CA ALA A 108 11.67 -9.53 19.13
C ALA A 108 12.85 -8.70 18.58
N GLY A 109 12.73 -7.35 18.57
CA GLY A 109 13.76 -6.43 18.10
C GLY A 109 13.73 -6.19 16.59
N ALA A 110 12.67 -6.61 15.89
CA ALA A 110 12.50 -6.28 14.50
C ALA A 110 12.09 -4.82 14.34
N VAL A 111 12.54 -4.18 13.26
CA VAL A 111 12.00 -2.89 12.81
C VAL A 111 10.61 -3.14 12.23
N VAL A 112 9.60 -2.42 12.72
CA VAL A 112 8.20 -2.63 12.30
C VAL A 112 7.66 -1.41 11.57
N VAL A 113 7.35 -1.58 10.29
CA VAL A 113 6.75 -0.52 9.46
C VAL A 113 5.42 -0.99 8.91
N ALA A 114 4.36 -0.24 9.23
CA ALA A 114 3.06 -0.45 8.58
C ALA A 114 3.06 0.19 7.18
N ILE A 115 2.44 -0.49 6.22
CA ILE A 115 2.36 -0.05 4.83
C ILE A 115 0.91 -0.01 4.37
N ASP A 116 0.57 1.01 3.56
CA ASP A 116 -0.75 1.27 2.97
C ASP A 116 -1.85 1.53 4.01
N ALA A 117 -2.06 0.64 4.95
CA ALA A 117 -2.99 0.81 6.07
C ALA A 117 -2.24 0.88 7.41
N GLN A 118 -2.79 1.64 8.35
CA GLN A 118 -2.23 1.78 9.70
C GLN A 118 -2.52 0.52 10.54
N ALA A 119 -1.55 0.15 11.37
CA ALA A 119 -1.72 -0.87 12.40
C ALA A 119 -1.55 -0.24 13.79
N GLU A 120 -2.29 -0.73 14.77
CA GLU A 120 -2.10 -0.38 16.18
C GLU A 120 -0.86 -1.07 16.74
N GLY A 121 -0.19 -0.39 17.70
CA GLY A 121 0.97 -0.93 18.40
C GLY A 121 2.23 -0.10 18.22
N PRO A 122 3.39 -0.59 18.71
CA PRO A 122 4.66 0.14 18.69
C PRO A 122 5.34 0.08 17.31
N LEU A 123 4.79 0.81 16.33
CA LEU A 123 5.39 0.98 15.01
C LEU A 123 6.61 1.89 15.05
N ASP A 124 7.64 1.57 14.27
CA ASP A 124 8.74 2.49 13.98
C ASP A 124 8.27 3.58 13.00
N SER A 125 7.53 3.20 11.94
CA SER A 125 6.94 4.14 10.98
C SER A 125 5.67 3.57 10.34
N PHE A 126 4.91 4.44 9.69
CA PHE A 126 3.83 4.12 8.76
C PHE A 126 4.05 4.83 7.43
N VAL A 127 3.89 4.13 6.32
CA VAL A 127 3.95 4.67 4.96
C VAL A 127 2.64 4.34 4.24
N GLY A 128 1.89 5.35 3.86
CA GLY A 128 0.60 5.17 3.19
C GLY A 128 0.17 6.38 2.37
N SER A 129 -0.86 6.22 1.55
CA SER A 129 -1.39 7.29 0.71
C SER A 129 -2.12 8.36 1.53
N GLU A 130 -2.18 9.58 0.99
CA GLU A 130 -3.04 10.67 1.46
C GLU A 130 -4.51 10.35 1.12
N ASN A 131 -5.10 9.37 1.84
CA ASN A 131 -6.41 8.82 1.53
C ASN A 131 -7.56 9.83 1.64
N TYR A 132 -7.48 10.78 2.59
CA TYR A 132 -8.42 11.88 2.66
C TYR A 132 -8.41 12.72 1.38
N ASP A 133 -7.22 13.07 0.89
CA ASP A 133 -7.07 13.84 -0.35
C ASP A 133 -7.53 13.06 -1.58
N ALA A 134 -7.39 11.73 -1.58
CA ALA A 134 -7.95 10.88 -2.64
C ALA A 134 -9.48 11.02 -2.72
N GLY A 135 -10.15 10.97 -1.58
CA GLY A 135 -11.61 11.22 -1.49
C GLY A 135 -11.99 12.62 -1.93
N VAL A 136 -11.24 13.65 -1.49
CA VAL A 136 -11.46 15.04 -1.90
C VAL A 136 -11.32 15.20 -3.41
N GLN A 137 -10.23 14.69 -4.02
CA GLN A 137 -10.00 14.80 -5.47
C GLN A 137 -11.10 14.12 -6.28
N ALA A 138 -11.50 12.89 -5.91
CA ALA A 138 -12.58 12.17 -6.56
C ALA A 138 -13.91 12.92 -6.44
N GLY A 139 -14.23 13.43 -5.24
CA GLY A 139 -15.45 14.19 -4.98
C GLY A 139 -15.52 15.50 -5.76
N GLU A 140 -14.49 16.31 -5.72
CA GLU A 140 -14.45 17.57 -6.47
C GLU A 140 -14.56 17.35 -7.99
N TYR A 141 -13.90 16.30 -8.50
CA TYR A 141 -13.99 15.96 -9.92
C TYR A 141 -15.41 15.51 -10.31
N LEU A 142 -16.03 14.63 -9.51
CA LEU A 142 -17.40 14.20 -9.74
C LEU A 142 -18.35 15.39 -9.71
N ALA A 143 -18.28 16.23 -8.67
CA ALA A 143 -19.14 17.39 -8.53
C ALA A 143 -19.03 18.35 -9.73
N LYS A 144 -17.81 18.68 -10.15
CA LYS A 144 -17.58 19.52 -11.36
C LYS A 144 -18.16 18.87 -12.60
N SER A 145 -17.98 17.56 -12.77
CA SER A 145 -18.50 16.83 -13.93
C SER A 145 -20.02 16.77 -14.00
N LEU A 146 -20.70 16.88 -12.84
CA LEU A 146 -22.15 16.96 -12.70
C LEU A 146 -22.70 18.39 -12.79
N GLY A 147 -21.84 19.39 -12.98
CA GLY A 147 -22.27 20.81 -12.97
C GLY A 147 -22.71 21.28 -11.57
N GLY A 148 -22.21 20.68 -10.52
CA GLY A 148 -22.43 21.07 -9.12
C GLY A 148 -23.80 20.66 -8.56
N LYS A 149 -24.56 19.79 -9.20
CA LYS A 149 -25.92 19.40 -8.77
C LYS A 149 -26.23 17.93 -9.10
N GLY A 150 -27.13 17.33 -8.32
CA GLY A 150 -27.63 15.98 -8.56
C GLY A 150 -27.51 15.06 -7.33
N LYS A 151 -28.04 13.85 -7.49
CA LYS A 151 -27.95 12.80 -6.45
C LYS A 151 -26.73 11.95 -6.68
N VAL A 152 -25.96 11.71 -5.62
CA VAL A 152 -24.78 10.85 -5.66
C VAL A 152 -24.87 9.76 -4.61
N ALA A 153 -24.21 8.63 -4.87
CA ALA A 153 -24.09 7.52 -3.95
C ALA A 153 -22.61 7.26 -3.58
N ILE A 154 -22.41 6.67 -2.43
CA ILE A 154 -21.11 6.13 -2.01
C ILE A 154 -21.19 4.61 -2.01
N LEU A 155 -20.33 3.98 -2.80
CA LEU A 155 -20.04 2.55 -2.74
C LEU A 155 -18.85 2.36 -1.80
N ASP A 156 -19.16 2.07 -0.53
CA ASP A 156 -18.24 1.98 0.59
C ASP A 156 -17.54 0.60 0.63
N GLY A 157 -16.59 0.43 1.54
CA GLY A 157 -15.79 -0.78 1.72
C GLY A 157 -15.70 -1.25 3.18
N ILE A 158 -14.68 -2.06 3.46
CA ILE A 158 -14.39 -2.52 4.83
C ILE A 158 -13.93 -1.33 5.70
N PRO A 159 -14.20 -1.34 7.03
CA PRO A 159 -13.97 -0.20 7.90
C PRO A 159 -12.51 -0.08 8.35
N VAL A 160 -11.57 -0.03 7.41
CA VAL A 160 -10.16 0.28 7.67
C VAL A 160 -9.88 1.78 7.49
N VAL A 161 -8.89 2.30 8.19
CA VAL A 161 -8.58 3.74 8.22
C VAL A 161 -8.49 4.37 6.81
N PRO A 162 -7.81 3.78 5.80
CA PRO A 162 -7.77 4.33 4.46
C PRO A 162 -9.16 4.58 3.86
N ILE A 163 -10.06 3.62 4.01
CA ILE A 163 -11.42 3.68 3.43
C ILE A 163 -12.26 4.75 4.15
N LEU A 164 -12.19 4.79 5.48
CA LEU A 164 -12.87 5.82 6.26
C LEU A 164 -12.41 7.23 5.87
N GLU A 165 -11.11 7.43 5.64
CA GLU A 165 -10.56 8.71 5.20
C GLU A 165 -10.98 9.08 3.78
N ARG A 166 -11.05 8.13 2.84
CA ARG A 166 -11.57 8.37 1.48
C ARG A 166 -13.02 8.83 1.53
N VAL A 167 -13.87 8.14 2.30
CA VAL A 167 -15.28 8.52 2.47
C VAL A 167 -15.39 9.91 3.10
N ARG A 168 -14.64 10.19 4.17
CA ARG A 168 -14.62 11.49 4.84
C ARG A 168 -14.22 12.62 3.87
N GLY A 169 -13.14 12.40 3.10
CA GLY A 169 -12.68 13.38 2.10
C GLY A 169 -13.71 13.65 1.02
N PHE A 170 -14.39 12.61 0.52
CA PHE A 170 -15.48 12.74 -0.43
C PHE A 170 -16.69 13.53 0.15
N GLU A 171 -17.13 13.16 1.36
CA GLU A 171 -18.24 13.85 2.03
C GLU A 171 -17.92 15.34 2.28
N ASP A 172 -16.68 15.66 2.69
CA ASP A 172 -16.24 17.03 2.89
C ASP A 172 -16.15 17.81 1.57
N ALA A 173 -15.75 17.19 0.48
CA ALA A 173 -15.77 17.79 -0.84
C ALA A 173 -17.22 18.13 -1.27
N MET A 174 -18.19 17.25 -1.01
CA MET A 174 -19.59 17.48 -1.34
C MET A 174 -20.20 18.66 -0.61
N LYS A 175 -19.74 19.01 0.60
CA LYS A 175 -20.22 20.18 1.35
C LYS A 175 -20.02 21.51 0.61
N LYS A 176 -19.05 21.55 -0.33
CA LYS A 176 -18.81 22.72 -1.20
C LYS A 176 -19.86 22.90 -2.31
N TYR A 177 -20.69 21.87 -2.54
CA TYR A 177 -21.69 21.82 -3.62
C TYR A 177 -23.09 21.56 -3.03
N PRO A 178 -23.80 22.59 -2.56
CA PRO A 178 -25.03 22.42 -1.78
C PRO A 178 -26.20 21.77 -2.56
N ASP A 179 -26.14 21.79 -3.90
CA ASP A 179 -27.13 21.17 -4.77
C ASP A 179 -26.81 19.71 -5.12
N ILE A 180 -25.66 19.18 -4.64
CA ILE A 180 -25.36 17.75 -4.66
C ILE A 180 -25.85 17.12 -3.35
N LYS A 181 -26.56 16.00 -3.47
CA LYS A 181 -27.08 15.25 -2.31
C LYS A 181 -26.52 13.83 -2.31
N ILE A 182 -25.80 13.46 -1.25
CA ILE A 182 -25.46 12.06 -0.99
C ILE A 182 -26.74 11.38 -0.50
N VAL A 183 -27.33 10.52 -1.31
CA VAL A 183 -28.65 9.92 -1.05
C VAL A 183 -28.57 8.49 -0.52
N THR A 184 -27.46 7.80 -0.73
CA THR A 184 -27.23 6.45 -0.21
C THR A 184 -25.74 6.16 -0.05
N LYS A 185 -25.42 5.31 0.93
CA LYS A 185 -24.11 4.73 1.15
C LYS A 185 -24.28 3.24 1.42
N GLN A 186 -23.69 2.39 0.59
CA GLN A 186 -23.82 0.94 0.67
C GLN A 186 -22.44 0.30 0.60
N ASN A 187 -22.27 -0.80 1.35
CA ASN A 187 -20.97 -1.48 1.43
C ASN A 187 -20.82 -2.52 0.31
N GLY A 188 -19.91 -2.26 -0.63
CA GLY A 188 -19.51 -3.19 -1.71
C GLY A 188 -18.36 -4.11 -1.34
N LYS A 189 -17.89 -4.08 -0.08
CA LYS A 189 -16.79 -4.90 0.48
C LYS A 189 -15.45 -4.78 -0.27
N GLN A 190 -15.33 -3.81 -1.17
CA GLN A 190 -14.20 -3.67 -2.10
C GLN A 190 -14.05 -4.86 -3.06
N GLU A 191 -15.12 -5.63 -3.26
CA GLU A 191 -15.20 -6.81 -4.11
C GLU A 191 -16.06 -6.53 -5.35
N ARG A 192 -15.64 -7.01 -6.52
CA ARG A 192 -16.31 -6.76 -7.80
C ARG A 192 -17.77 -7.24 -7.82
N ASP A 193 -18.01 -8.48 -7.45
CA ASP A 193 -19.36 -9.10 -7.54
C ASP A 193 -20.33 -8.51 -6.52
N THR A 194 -19.85 -8.25 -5.29
CA THR A 194 -20.64 -7.58 -4.25
C THR A 194 -20.99 -6.17 -4.70
N ALA A 195 -20.02 -5.42 -5.24
CA ALA A 195 -20.19 -4.06 -5.74
C ALA A 195 -21.19 -3.99 -6.91
N LEU A 196 -21.17 -4.96 -7.84
CA LEU A 196 -22.13 -5.08 -8.91
C LEU A 196 -23.56 -5.17 -8.35
N THR A 197 -23.82 -6.17 -7.50
CA THR A 197 -25.15 -6.41 -6.90
C THR A 197 -25.63 -5.19 -6.09
N VAL A 198 -24.74 -4.59 -5.28
CA VAL A 198 -25.08 -3.41 -4.48
C VAL A 198 -25.40 -2.21 -5.37
N THR A 199 -24.68 -2.03 -6.47
CA THR A 199 -24.93 -0.92 -7.41
C THR A 199 -26.24 -1.12 -8.16
N GLU A 200 -26.61 -2.33 -8.59
CA GLU A 200 -27.93 -2.60 -9.16
C GLU A 200 -29.05 -2.18 -8.21
N ASN A 201 -28.94 -2.51 -6.92
CA ASN A 201 -29.89 -2.10 -5.88
C ASN A 201 -29.94 -0.57 -5.72
N MET A 202 -28.79 0.11 -5.77
CA MET A 202 -28.74 1.58 -5.73
C MET A 202 -29.47 2.21 -6.92
N LEU A 203 -29.22 1.71 -8.13
CA LEU A 203 -29.86 2.20 -9.37
C LEU A 203 -31.39 2.01 -9.35
N GLN A 204 -31.86 0.87 -8.82
CA GLN A 204 -33.29 0.60 -8.65
C GLN A 204 -33.93 1.52 -7.61
N SER A 205 -33.23 1.77 -6.49
CA SER A 205 -33.75 2.57 -5.38
C SER A 205 -33.73 4.08 -5.67
N VAL A 206 -32.82 4.53 -6.54
CA VAL A 206 -32.62 5.95 -6.89
C VAL A 206 -32.54 6.07 -8.42
N PRO A 207 -33.67 6.09 -9.12
CA PRO A 207 -33.71 6.12 -10.60
C PRO A 207 -33.07 7.36 -11.23
N ASP A 208 -32.96 8.47 -10.50
CA ASP A 208 -32.32 9.73 -10.91
C ASP A 208 -30.93 9.91 -10.30
N LEU A 209 -30.24 8.81 -9.96
CA LEU A 209 -28.85 8.84 -9.51
C LEU A 209 -27.95 9.39 -10.63
N ALA A 210 -27.17 10.42 -10.30
CA ALA A 210 -26.31 11.11 -11.27
C ALA A 210 -24.84 10.68 -11.17
N GLY A 211 -24.39 10.25 -9.99
CA GLY A 211 -22.98 9.85 -9.79
C GLY A 211 -22.79 8.85 -8.67
N ILE A 212 -21.70 8.09 -8.78
CA ILE A 212 -21.25 7.14 -7.76
C ILE A 212 -19.77 7.42 -7.47
N PHE A 213 -19.43 7.50 -6.20
CA PHE A 213 -18.07 7.38 -5.71
C PHE A 213 -17.85 5.97 -5.15
N SER A 214 -16.93 5.22 -5.73
CA SER A 214 -16.46 3.96 -5.18
C SER A 214 -15.14 4.17 -4.43
N VAL A 215 -15.03 3.61 -3.24
CA VAL A 215 -13.83 3.77 -2.41
C VAL A 215 -12.58 3.10 -3.00
N ASN A 216 -12.75 2.22 -3.99
CA ASN A 216 -11.65 1.56 -4.71
C ASN A 216 -12.03 1.20 -6.15
N ASP A 217 -11.02 0.91 -6.98
CA ASP A 217 -11.20 0.59 -8.39
C ASP A 217 -11.87 -0.78 -8.63
N ILE A 218 -11.59 -1.79 -7.79
CA ILE A 218 -12.23 -3.11 -7.93
C ILE A 218 -13.74 -3.01 -7.75
N GLY A 219 -14.19 -2.30 -6.72
CA GLY A 219 -15.61 -1.99 -6.52
C GLY A 219 -16.17 -1.14 -7.67
N ALA A 220 -15.42 -0.16 -8.14
CA ALA A 220 -15.82 0.66 -9.28
C ALA A 220 -16.04 -0.15 -10.56
N LEU A 221 -15.21 -1.16 -10.83
CA LEU A 221 -15.39 -2.05 -11.98
C LEU A 221 -16.66 -2.90 -11.87
N GLY A 222 -17.03 -3.33 -10.66
CA GLY A 222 -18.32 -3.95 -10.40
C GLY A 222 -19.48 -2.99 -10.61
N ALA A 223 -19.37 -1.76 -10.09
CA ALA A 223 -20.36 -0.71 -10.30
C ALA A 223 -20.51 -0.33 -11.78
N LEU A 224 -19.41 -0.27 -12.53
CA LEU A 224 -19.42 -0.01 -13.98
C LEU A 224 -20.26 -1.06 -14.72
N ALA A 225 -20.06 -2.34 -14.43
CA ALA A 225 -20.83 -3.41 -15.04
C ALA A 225 -22.34 -3.27 -14.75
N ALA A 226 -22.73 -2.88 -13.53
CA ALA A 226 -24.12 -2.60 -13.19
C ALA A 226 -24.68 -1.39 -13.94
N ILE A 227 -23.93 -0.30 -14.05
CA ILE A 227 -24.31 0.91 -14.77
C ILE A 227 -24.54 0.60 -16.26
N GLU A 228 -23.60 -0.12 -16.89
CA GLU A 228 -23.67 -0.47 -18.31
C GLU A 228 -24.82 -1.44 -18.61
N SER A 229 -25.03 -2.49 -17.79
CA SER A 229 -26.11 -3.48 -17.97
C SER A 229 -27.51 -2.84 -17.83
N ASN A 230 -27.65 -1.83 -16.99
CA ASN A 230 -28.91 -1.10 -16.79
C ASN A 230 -29.10 0.07 -17.76
N GLY A 231 -28.10 0.40 -18.60
CA GLY A 231 -28.13 1.57 -19.47
C GLY A 231 -28.23 2.90 -18.72
N ALA A 232 -27.80 2.93 -17.46
CA ALA A 232 -27.95 4.08 -16.58
C ALA A 232 -26.96 5.20 -16.94
N GLN A 233 -27.43 6.46 -16.87
CA GLN A 233 -26.61 7.65 -17.17
C GLN A 233 -25.95 8.18 -15.89
N VAL A 234 -25.10 7.39 -15.29
CA VAL A 234 -24.43 7.67 -14.00
C VAL A 234 -22.94 7.85 -14.22
N LYS A 235 -22.35 8.89 -13.66
CA LYS A 235 -20.89 9.08 -13.67
C LYS A 235 -20.25 8.38 -12.49
N LEU A 236 -19.14 7.69 -12.73
CA LEU A 236 -18.41 6.89 -11.74
C LEU A 236 -17.01 7.46 -11.53
N VAL A 237 -16.62 7.63 -10.27
CA VAL A 237 -15.25 7.95 -9.85
C VAL A 237 -14.80 7.02 -8.74
N SER A 238 -13.50 6.84 -8.60
CA SER A 238 -12.93 5.92 -7.59
C SER A 238 -11.54 6.32 -7.09
N VAL A 239 -10.88 5.38 -6.44
CA VAL A 239 -9.50 5.48 -5.97
C VAL A 239 -8.75 4.20 -6.34
N ASP A 240 -7.49 4.27 -6.66
CA ASP A 240 -6.34 3.37 -6.73
C ASP A 240 -5.48 3.61 -7.99
N GLY A 241 -6.08 3.78 -9.18
CA GLY A 241 -5.33 3.89 -10.45
C GLY A 241 -4.94 2.55 -11.05
N GLN A 242 -5.76 1.51 -10.85
CA GLN A 242 -5.50 0.17 -11.37
C GLN A 242 -5.48 0.15 -12.91
N PRO A 243 -4.64 -0.70 -13.53
CA PRO A 243 -4.53 -0.76 -15.00
C PRO A 243 -5.87 -1.02 -15.71
N GLU A 244 -6.77 -1.84 -15.12
CA GLU A 244 -8.08 -2.10 -15.69
C GLU A 244 -8.98 -0.85 -15.62
N ALA A 245 -9.00 -0.14 -14.49
CA ALA A 245 -9.72 1.12 -14.32
C ALA A 245 -9.24 2.18 -15.32
N ILE A 246 -7.94 2.30 -15.52
CA ILE A 246 -7.35 3.22 -16.51
C ILE A 246 -7.81 2.89 -17.93
N LYS A 247 -7.87 1.61 -18.29
CA LYS A 247 -8.41 1.18 -19.60
C LYS A 247 -9.87 1.58 -19.78
N GLU A 248 -10.69 1.42 -18.74
CA GLU A 248 -12.10 1.81 -18.77
C GLU A 248 -12.27 3.32 -18.89
N ILE A 249 -11.51 4.13 -18.14
CA ILE A 249 -11.52 5.59 -18.21
C ILE A 249 -11.16 6.09 -19.63
N LEU A 250 -10.27 5.39 -20.33
CA LEU A 250 -9.86 5.75 -21.70
C LEU A 250 -10.92 5.42 -22.76
N LYS A 251 -11.88 4.52 -22.50
CA LYS A 251 -12.92 4.19 -23.47
C LYS A 251 -13.81 5.40 -23.78
N PRO A 252 -14.15 5.66 -25.06
CA PRO A 252 -15.10 6.70 -25.42
C PRO A 252 -16.43 6.49 -24.68
N ASN A 253 -16.97 7.58 -24.09
CA ASN A 253 -18.26 7.61 -23.39
C ASN A 253 -18.37 6.67 -22.17
N SER A 254 -17.24 6.20 -21.62
CA SER A 254 -17.27 5.40 -20.39
C SER A 254 -17.92 6.19 -19.25
N PRO A 255 -18.83 5.57 -18.49
CA PRO A 255 -19.32 6.12 -17.23
C PRO A 255 -18.22 6.32 -16.18
N PHE A 256 -17.16 5.52 -16.24
CA PHE A 256 -16.01 5.60 -15.34
C PHE A 256 -15.09 6.73 -15.81
N ILE A 257 -15.19 7.88 -15.14
CA ILE A 257 -14.60 9.14 -15.64
C ILE A 257 -13.26 9.50 -15.00
N ALA A 258 -12.97 9.02 -13.79
CA ALA A 258 -11.70 9.27 -13.11
C ALA A 258 -11.47 8.34 -11.93
N THR A 259 -10.18 8.18 -11.56
CA THR A 259 -9.72 7.54 -10.32
C THR A 259 -8.63 8.39 -9.67
N SER A 260 -8.62 8.50 -8.33
CA SER A 260 -7.50 9.08 -7.58
C SER A 260 -6.44 8.01 -7.39
N ALA A 261 -5.42 8.03 -8.25
CA ALA A 261 -4.37 7.01 -8.24
C ALA A 261 -3.48 7.08 -7.00
N GLN A 262 -3.21 5.94 -6.44
CA GLN A 262 -2.17 5.67 -5.44
C GLN A 262 -0.89 5.19 -6.16
N PHE A 263 0.22 5.07 -5.41
CA PHE A 263 1.52 4.68 -5.97
C PHE A 263 2.13 3.53 -5.16
N PRO A 264 1.65 2.27 -5.36
CA PRO A 264 2.06 1.11 -4.57
C PRO A 264 3.56 0.82 -4.63
N ARG A 265 4.20 0.99 -5.80
CA ARG A 265 5.65 0.84 -5.94
C ARG A 265 6.43 1.83 -5.09
N ASP A 266 6.00 3.09 -5.09
CA ASP A 266 6.68 4.14 -4.34
C ASP A 266 6.46 3.97 -2.84
N GLN A 267 5.24 3.62 -2.40
CA GLN A 267 4.98 3.30 -1.00
C GLN A 267 5.92 2.19 -0.50
N MET A 268 6.04 1.10 -1.26
CA MET A 268 6.90 -0.03 -0.85
C MET A 268 8.38 0.35 -0.83
N ARG A 269 8.87 1.09 -1.83
CA ARG A 269 10.27 1.55 -1.88
C ARG A 269 10.60 2.49 -0.71
N ILE A 270 9.69 3.41 -0.41
CA ILE A 270 9.83 4.33 0.72
C ILE A 270 9.82 3.54 2.03
N ALA A 271 8.88 2.60 2.20
CA ALA A 271 8.77 1.79 3.40
C ALA A 271 10.05 0.95 3.64
N LEU A 272 10.58 0.30 2.61
CA LEU A 272 11.84 -0.42 2.71
C LEU A 272 13.01 0.51 3.04
N GLY A 273 13.12 1.65 2.35
CA GLY A 273 14.19 2.62 2.61
C GLY A 273 14.18 3.14 4.03
N ILE A 274 13.00 3.47 4.57
CA ILE A 274 12.81 3.93 5.95
C ILE A 274 13.10 2.81 6.96
N ALA A 275 12.65 1.59 6.68
CA ALA A 275 12.93 0.44 7.55
C ALA A 275 14.43 0.13 7.62
N LEU A 276 15.15 0.19 6.50
CA LEU A 276 16.61 0.04 6.45
C LEU A 276 17.31 1.17 7.21
N ALA A 277 16.90 2.41 7.01
CA ALA A 277 17.47 3.54 7.76
C ALA A 277 17.31 3.34 9.28
N ARG A 278 16.13 2.90 9.71
CA ARG A 278 15.85 2.57 11.11
C ARG A 278 16.70 1.39 11.62
N TYR A 279 16.81 0.35 10.83
CA TYR A 279 17.62 -0.83 11.14
C TYR A 279 19.10 -0.46 11.38
N TRP A 280 19.62 0.52 10.66
CA TRP A 280 20.96 1.08 10.85
C TRP A 280 21.03 2.19 11.91
N GLY A 281 19.97 2.39 12.70
CA GLY A 281 19.98 3.28 13.86
C GLY A 281 19.58 4.73 13.57
N ALA A 282 19.10 5.07 12.38
CA ALA A 282 18.63 6.42 12.09
C ALA A 282 17.34 6.76 12.84
N ASN A 283 17.16 8.02 13.16
CA ASN A 283 15.86 8.54 13.56
C ASN A 283 15.00 8.76 12.31
N ILE A 284 13.80 8.19 12.32
CA ILE A 284 12.87 8.24 11.18
C ILE A 284 11.54 8.90 11.56
N PRO A 285 10.82 9.49 10.60
CA PRO A 285 9.48 9.99 10.82
C PRO A 285 8.50 8.87 11.21
N LYS A 286 7.53 9.18 12.05
CA LYS A 286 6.48 8.22 12.46
C LYS A 286 5.46 7.95 11.36
N THR A 287 5.27 8.90 10.44
CA THR A 287 4.33 8.78 9.31
C THR A 287 4.95 9.43 8.07
N ILE A 288 4.82 8.76 6.94
CA ILE A 288 5.24 9.27 5.64
C ILE A 288 4.04 9.17 4.69
N PRO A 289 3.37 10.31 4.43
CA PRO A 289 2.27 10.36 3.49
C PRO A 289 2.80 10.30 2.04
N VAL A 290 2.20 9.47 1.21
CA VAL A 290 2.46 9.41 -0.22
C VAL A 290 1.32 10.09 -0.95
N LYS A 291 1.66 11.10 -1.76
CA LYS A 291 0.67 11.88 -2.51
C LYS A 291 -0.12 11.00 -3.48
N VAL A 292 -1.38 11.34 -3.65
CA VAL A 292 -2.28 10.77 -4.65
C VAL A 292 -2.42 11.71 -5.85
N LYS A 293 -2.86 11.18 -6.99
CA LYS A 293 -3.03 11.97 -8.21
C LYS A 293 -4.33 11.58 -8.92
N LEU A 294 -5.17 12.55 -9.19
CA LEU A 294 -6.35 12.32 -10.02
C LEU A 294 -5.96 11.97 -11.45
N ILE A 295 -6.46 10.85 -11.93
CA ILE A 295 -6.30 10.37 -13.30
C ILE A 295 -7.67 10.36 -13.95
N ASP A 296 -7.78 11.11 -15.04
CA ASP A 296 -8.94 11.19 -15.92
C ASP A 296 -8.54 10.91 -17.38
N ARG A 297 -9.47 11.01 -18.30
CA ARG A 297 -9.18 10.77 -19.72
C ARG A 297 -8.06 11.64 -20.30
N ASN A 298 -7.85 12.84 -19.76
CA ASN A 298 -6.87 13.79 -20.31
C ASN A 298 -5.43 13.42 -19.94
N ASN A 299 -5.24 12.68 -18.85
CA ASN A 299 -3.92 12.34 -18.33
C ASN A 299 -3.70 10.83 -18.08
N ALA A 300 -4.68 9.98 -18.44
CA ALA A 300 -4.59 8.53 -18.28
C ALA A 300 -3.65 7.87 -19.29
N THR A 301 -3.46 8.49 -20.48
CA THR A 301 -2.56 7.93 -21.51
C THR A 301 -1.12 7.86 -21.00
N GLY A 302 -0.56 6.65 -20.98
CA GLY A 302 0.80 6.40 -20.47
C GLY A 302 0.91 6.37 -18.94
N PHE A 303 -0.21 6.50 -18.21
CA PHE A 303 -0.18 6.30 -16.77
C PHE A 303 -0.02 4.81 -16.43
N SER A 304 0.88 4.53 -15.51
CA SER A 304 1.03 3.24 -14.83
C SER A 304 1.59 3.47 -13.43
N TRP A 305 1.34 2.54 -12.56
CA TRP A 305 1.99 2.54 -11.24
C TRP A 305 3.51 2.44 -11.33
#